data_2746670adaa2c790e006297ebefdb000
#
_entry.id   2746670adaa2c790e006297ebefdb000
#
_cell.length_a   1.000
_cell.length_b   1.000
_cell.length_c   1.000
_cell.angle_alpha   90.00
_cell.angle_beta   90.00
_cell.angle_gamma   90.00
#
_symmetry.space_group_name_H-M   'P 1'
#
loop_
_entity.id
_entity.type
_entity.pdbx_description
1 polymer ?
#
loop_
_entity_poly.entity_id
_entity_poly.type
_entity_poly.pdbx_seq_one_letter_code
_entity_poly.pdbx_strand_id
1 'polypeptide(L)'
;MSIFKIKTGSEATYKEFNTSSAHRILVDHLIQYDDLVKIGEPVFFLFGGDGTPWENGLAGICKIASEPKELGYETAKNGKYYKLELEIIYKLKTHMTKMDFSRYPETFDTGIGPSTKGERNQALGIIENKKAVAAICRALIDKEPEISDCILKTFGNDIFTIASQNTIVYSKLKNNSEVSNSSSYIHTPTQTIYYGVPGSGKSHKIDEQTKNIPDEQKIRVVFHPEYTNADFVGQILPVVDGDAVKYTFKPGSFTRILVAALKNPEKPYYLIIEEINRGNAAAIFGEIFQLLDRSSDGWSSYCIMNDDINYEIRKTVPELNWTANTGIRLPPNLSLFATMNTSDQNVFTLDNAFQRRWEMELVQNQCSDSSQMDAKITVNNQSITWKNFQTQINSIIGEKSNEGGLSSMEDKRFGCWFIKAENGIIEEKKFANKVLKYLWDDAFKFCHQEIFESDIKNFEELQKRFFEKGFDVFSENCGLKDFLSTSQPDSESKSETTTPQDSESQSETSEQ
;
A
#
# COMPACT_ATOMS: atom_id res chain seq x y z
N MET A 1 29.30 -33.38 5.05
CA MET A 1 28.20 -33.36 4.07
C MET A 1 28.60 -32.38 3.00
N SER A 2 28.89 -32.86 1.82
CA SER A 2 29.22 -32.01 0.68
C SER A 2 27.91 -31.64 -0.02
N ILE A 3 27.81 -30.40 -0.49
CA ILE A 3 26.60 -29.91 -1.15
C ILE A 3 26.99 -29.55 -2.57
N PHE A 4 26.30 -30.18 -3.52
CA PHE A 4 26.62 -30.07 -4.91
C PHE A 4 25.64 -29.17 -5.67
N LYS A 5 26.12 -28.60 -6.76
CA LYS A 5 25.29 -28.11 -7.87
C LYS A 5 25.54 -28.99 -9.08
N ILE A 6 24.50 -29.37 -9.78
CA ILE A 6 24.58 -30.10 -11.05
C ILE A 6 23.75 -29.34 -12.08
N LYS A 7 24.40 -29.05 -13.23
CA LYS A 7 23.78 -28.36 -14.38
C LYS A 7 23.81 -29.27 -15.59
N THR A 8 22.65 -29.45 -16.24
CA THR A 8 22.54 -30.20 -17.49
C THR A 8 21.85 -29.36 -18.58
N GLY A 9 22.20 -29.62 -19.85
CA GLY A 9 21.52 -29.13 -21.05
C GLY A 9 20.87 -30.26 -21.85
N SER A 10 20.64 -31.42 -21.22
CA SER A 10 20.07 -32.59 -21.91
C SER A 10 18.55 -32.49 -22.00
N GLU A 11 18.02 -32.53 -23.22
CA GLU A 11 16.58 -32.55 -23.49
C GLU A 11 15.91 -33.84 -22.94
N ALA A 12 16.62 -34.97 -22.98
CA ALA A 12 16.14 -36.23 -22.44
C ALA A 12 15.93 -36.13 -20.92
N THR A 13 16.92 -35.56 -20.18
CA THR A 13 16.85 -35.31 -18.75
C THR A 13 15.76 -34.31 -18.40
N TYR A 14 15.54 -33.27 -19.23
CA TYR A 14 14.46 -32.30 -19.05
C TYR A 14 13.08 -32.95 -19.16
N LYS A 15 12.86 -33.76 -20.18
CA LYS A 15 11.61 -34.51 -20.38
C LYS A 15 11.34 -35.48 -19.22
N GLU A 16 12.38 -36.20 -18.80
CA GLU A 16 12.30 -37.14 -17.67
C GLU A 16 11.98 -36.38 -16.36
N PHE A 17 12.68 -35.28 -16.06
CA PHE A 17 12.45 -34.47 -14.86
C PHE A 17 11.01 -33.93 -14.78
N ASN A 18 10.44 -33.49 -15.89
CA ASN A 18 9.08 -32.94 -15.93
C ASN A 18 7.96 -33.98 -15.98
N THR A 19 8.28 -35.26 -16.08
CA THR A 19 7.27 -36.33 -15.97
C THR A 19 6.72 -36.37 -14.55
N SER A 20 5.40 -36.42 -14.40
CA SER A 20 4.72 -36.34 -13.09
C SER A 20 5.04 -37.50 -12.14
N SER A 21 5.45 -38.67 -12.66
CA SER A 21 5.83 -39.85 -11.92
C SER A 21 7.34 -40.02 -11.72
N ALA A 22 8.17 -39.11 -12.22
CA ALA A 22 9.62 -39.25 -12.10
C ALA A 22 10.09 -39.00 -10.66
N HIS A 23 10.63 -40.04 -10.03
CA HIS A 23 11.31 -39.95 -8.74
C HIS A 23 12.83 -39.90 -8.88
N ARG A 24 13.36 -40.35 -10.00
CA ARG A 24 14.79 -40.34 -10.30
C ARG A 24 15.04 -39.84 -11.73
N ILE A 25 16.19 -39.25 -11.93
CA ILE A 25 16.67 -38.77 -13.21
C ILE A 25 18.12 -39.18 -13.42
N LEU A 26 18.48 -39.31 -14.67
CA LEU A 26 19.82 -39.65 -15.09
C LEU A 26 20.53 -38.42 -15.64
N VAL A 27 21.73 -38.15 -15.13
CA VAL A 27 22.58 -37.06 -15.58
C VAL A 27 23.90 -37.64 -16.07
N ASP A 28 24.31 -37.26 -17.27
CA ASP A 28 25.55 -37.67 -17.87
C ASP A 28 26.50 -36.48 -18.16
N HIS A 29 27.71 -36.76 -18.65
CA HIS A 29 28.75 -35.76 -18.97
C HIS A 29 29.26 -34.95 -17.77
N LEU A 30 29.23 -35.48 -16.57
CA LEU A 30 29.82 -34.88 -15.37
C LEU A 30 31.33 -35.12 -15.41
N ILE A 31 32.13 -34.10 -15.69
CA ILE A 31 33.59 -34.17 -15.70
C ILE A 31 34.12 -33.69 -14.35
N GLN A 32 34.92 -34.52 -13.66
CA GLN A 32 35.57 -34.33 -12.35
C GLN A 32 34.70 -34.61 -11.10
N TYR A 33 35.34 -35.04 -10.03
CA TYR A 33 34.87 -35.30 -8.64
C TYR A 33 34.30 -36.70 -8.33
N ASP A 34 34.75 -37.75 -9.03
CA ASP A 34 34.38 -39.13 -8.72
C ASP A 34 34.62 -39.55 -7.25
N ASP A 35 35.75 -39.11 -6.64
CA ASP A 35 36.08 -39.43 -5.27
C ASP A 35 35.31 -38.68 -4.19
N LEU A 36 34.63 -37.57 -4.57
CA LEU A 36 33.94 -36.68 -3.65
C LEU A 36 32.42 -36.88 -3.64
N VAL A 37 31.88 -37.53 -4.65
CA VAL A 37 30.46 -37.77 -4.80
C VAL A 37 30.03 -38.99 -4.05
N LYS A 38 29.16 -38.82 -3.02
CA LYS A 38 28.66 -39.93 -2.17
C LYS A 38 27.13 -40.00 -2.25
N ILE A 39 26.62 -41.23 -2.18
CA ILE A 39 25.15 -41.47 -2.16
C ILE A 39 24.54 -40.75 -0.94
N GLY A 40 23.39 -40.11 -1.18
CA GLY A 40 22.62 -39.37 -0.17
C GLY A 40 23.01 -37.91 0.01
N GLU A 41 24.09 -37.42 -0.63
CA GLU A 41 24.46 -36.01 -0.55
C GLU A 41 23.50 -35.12 -1.37
N PRO A 42 23.17 -33.91 -0.87
CA PRO A 42 22.23 -33.01 -1.51
C PRO A 42 22.79 -32.31 -2.73
N VAL A 43 21.91 -32.06 -3.68
CA VAL A 43 22.23 -31.44 -4.97
C VAL A 43 21.22 -30.35 -5.27
N PHE A 44 21.70 -29.16 -5.58
CA PHE A 44 20.94 -28.14 -6.30
C PHE A 44 20.98 -28.47 -7.80
N PHE A 45 19.84 -28.77 -8.36
CA PHE A 45 19.74 -29.23 -9.74
C PHE A 45 19.30 -28.11 -10.68
N LEU A 46 20.07 -27.86 -11.75
CA LEU A 46 19.89 -26.75 -12.69
C LEU A 46 19.72 -27.24 -14.11
N PHE A 47 18.89 -26.54 -14.88
CA PHE A 47 18.89 -26.62 -16.33
C PHE A 47 19.67 -25.44 -16.92
N GLY A 48 20.35 -25.71 -18.03
CA GLY A 48 21.11 -24.73 -18.79
C GLY A 48 21.26 -25.14 -20.23
N GLY A 49 21.84 -24.27 -21.05
CA GLY A 49 22.06 -24.46 -22.48
C GLY A 49 21.56 -23.26 -23.29
N ASP A 50 22.22 -22.97 -24.40
CA ASP A 50 21.81 -21.90 -25.29
C ASP A 50 20.82 -22.47 -26.33
N GLY A 51 19.71 -21.75 -26.58
CA GLY A 51 18.71 -22.16 -27.58
C GLY A 51 17.84 -23.34 -27.16
N THR A 52 17.77 -23.67 -25.87
CA THR A 52 16.92 -24.72 -25.31
C THR A 52 15.47 -24.26 -25.15
N PRO A 53 14.48 -25.18 -25.24
CA PRO A 53 13.06 -24.82 -25.07
C PRO A 53 12.63 -24.59 -23.63
N TRP A 54 13.54 -24.66 -22.66
CA TRP A 54 13.30 -24.42 -21.23
C TRP A 54 14.02 -23.19 -20.73
N GLU A 55 13.52 -22.64 -19.62
CA GLU A 55 14.17 -21.54 -18.93
C GLU A 55 15.39 -22.06 -18.15
N ASN A 56 16.54 -21.38 -18.34
CA ASN A 56 17.79 -21.72 -17.64
C ASN A 56 17.73 -21.29 -16.20
N GLY A 57 18.02 -22.20 -15.26
CA GLY A 57 18.03 -21.86 -13.84
C GLY A 57 17.95 -23.08 -12.92
N LEU A 58 17.83 -22.80 -11.62
CA LEU A 58 17.62 -23.82 -10.60
C LEU A 58 16.21 -24.40 -10.73
N ALA A 59 16.12 -25.71 -10.92
CA ALA A 59 14.89 -26.44 -11.18
C ALA A 59 14.38 -27.23 -9.96
N GLY A 60 15.27 -27.57 -9.03
CA GLY A 60 14.87 -28.33 -7.86
C GLY A 60 16.00 -28.75 -6.94
N ILE A 61 15.63 -29.52 -5.93
CA ILE A 61 16.53 -30.19 -4.97
C ILE A 61 16.50 -31.67 -5.22
N CYS A 62 17.69 -32.26 -5.37
CA CYS A 62 17.88 -33.70 -5.53
C CYS A 62 18.85 -34.25 -4.49
N LYS A 63 18.98 -35.57 -4.44
CA LYS A 63 20.05 -36.30 -3.76
C LYS A 63 20.75 -37.24 -4.71
N ILE A 64 22.01 -37.51 -4.45
CA ILE A 64 22.78 -38.51 -5.19
C ILE A 64 22.22 -39.90 -4.87
N ALA A 65 21.79 -40.62 -5.91
CA ALA A 65 21.12 -41.92 -5.77
C ALA A 65 22.00 -43.14 -6.17
N SER A 66 23.12 -42.89 -6.89
CA SER A 66 24.04 -43.94 -7.31
C SER A 66 25.49 -43.50 -7.21
N GLU A 67 26.41 -44.44 -7.19
CA GLU A 67 27.82 -44.22 -7.44
C GLU A 67 28.03 -43.69 -8.88
N PRO A 68 28.98 -42.77 -9.11
CA PRO A 68 29.32 -42.29 -10.45
C PRO A 68 29.85 -43.46 -11.31
N LYS A 69 29.22 -43.69 -12.45
CA LYS A 69 29.69 -44.72 -13.41
C LYS A 69 30.45 -44.04 -14.57
N GLU A 70 31.74 -44.38 -14.70
CA GLU A 70 32.56 -43.93 -15.79
C GLU A 70 32.01 -44.38 -17.13
N LEU A 71 31.87 -43.45 -18.10
CA LEU A 71 31.42 -43.71 -19.47
C LEU A 71 32.55 -43.62 -20.47
N GLY A 72 33.62 -42.88 -20.15
CA GLY A 72 34.78 -42.70 -21.05
C GLY A 72 35.61 -41.46 -20.72
N TYR A 73 36.54 -41.16 -21.63
CA TYR A 73 37.44 -40.03 -21.53
C TYR A 73 37.24 -39.08 -22.70
N GLU A 74 37.02 -37.82 -22.42
CA GLU A 74 36.87 -36.76 -23.44
C GLU A 74 38.17 -35.99 -23.64
N THR A 75 38.88 -36.25 -24.72
CA THR A 75 40.19 -35.66 -24.99
C THR A 75 40.14 -34.12 -25.12
N ALA A 76 39.04 -33.59 -25.71
CA ALA A 76 38.88 -32.15 -25.89
C ALA A 76 38.77 -31.39 -24.57
N LYS A 77 38.28 -32.01 -23.52
CA LYS A 77 38.13 -31.42 -22.16
C LYS A 77 39.12 -31.97 -21.14
N ASN A 78 40.02 -32.87 -21.62
CA ASN A 78 41.05 -33.53 -20.79
C ASN A 78 40.50 -34.11 -19.48
N GLY A 79 39.40 -34.88 -19.56
CA GLY A 79 38.75 -35.42 -18.38
C GLY A 79 37.87 -36.63 -18.65
N LYS A 80 37.61 -37.40 -17.60
CA LYS A 80 36.63 -38.48 -17.64
C LYS A 80 35.22 -37.94 -17.49
N TYR A 81 34.27 -38.54 -18.16
CA TYR A 81 32.86 -38.21 -17.97
C TYR A 81 32.11 -39.41 -17.40
N TYR A 82 31.13 -39.04 -16.58
CA TYR A 82 30.41 -39.98 -15.71
C TYR A 82 28.91 -39.87 -15.93
N LYS A 83 28.21 -40.96 -15.56
CA LYS A 83 26.76 -41.05 -15.46
C LYS A 83 26.41 -41.17 -14.00
N LEU A 84 25.38 -40.40 -13.57
CA LEU A 84 24.96 -40.33 -12.18
C LEU A 84 23.42 -40.33 -12.11
N GLU A 85 22.86 -41.13 -11.19
CA GLU A 85 21.43 -41.07 -10.88
C GLU A 85 21.18 -40.08 -9.73
N LEU A 86 20.17 -39.26 -9.89
CA LEU A 86 19.69 -38.34 -8.87
C LEU A 86 18.26 -38.68 -8.47
N GLU A 87 17.99 -38.74 -7.17
CA GLU A 87 16.67 -38.82 -6.59
C GLU A 87 16.10 -37.40 -6.46
N ILE A 88 14.92 -37.15 -7.02
CA ILE A 88 14.25 -35.85 -6.94
C ILE A 88 13.54 -35.75 -5.62
N ILE A 89 13.94 -34.76 -4.80
CA ILE A 89 13.34 -34.49 -3.50
C ILE A 89 12.28 -33.39 -3.61
N TYR A 90 12.55 -32.36 -4.42
CA TYR A 90 11.62 -31.25 -4.66
C TYR A 90 11.80 -30.68 -6.05
N LYS A 91 10.69 -30.46 -6.77
CA LYS A 91 10.64 -29.77 -8.05
C LYS A 91 10.05 -28.37 -7.84
N LEU A 92 10.73 -27.35 -8.32
CA LEU A 92 10.21 -25.99 -8.32
C LEU A 92 9.08 -25.88 -9.35
N LYS A 93 8.05 -25.11 -9.02
CA LYS A 93 6.94 -24.79 -9.95
C LYS A 93 7.42 -23.99 -11.15
N THR A 94 8.39 -23.11 -10.93
CA THR A 94 9.09 -22.32 -11.96
C THR A 94 10.57 -22.29 -11.64
N HIS A 95 11.43 -22.42 -12.68
CA HIS A 95 12.88 -22.35 -12.48
C HIS A 95 13.30 -20.98 -11.90
N MET A 96 14.33 -20.99 -11.06
CA MET A 96 14.92 -19.76 -10.54
C MET A 96 16.15 -19.39 -11.39
N THR A 97 16.09 -18.25 -12.03
CA THR A 97 17.17 -17.71 -12.86
C THR A 97 18.24 -17.03 -11.99
N LYS A 98 19.39 -16.69 -12.58
CA LYS A 98 20.42 -15.90 -11.89
C LYS A 98 19.90 -14.54 -11.38
N MET A 99 18.91 -13.98 -12.07
CA MET A 99 18.28 -12.71 -11.66
C MET A 99 17.52 -12.87 -10.33
N ASP A 100 16.88 -14.01 -10.11
CA ASP A 100 16.19 -14.28 -8.83
C ASP A 100 17.16 -14.30 -7.64
N PHE A 101 18.42 -14.67 -7.89
CA PHE A 101 19.48 -14.69 -6.87
C PHE A 101 20.25 -13.37 -6.74
N SER A 102 19.98 -12.37 -7.55
CA SER A 102 20.66 -11.06 -7.49
C SER A 102 20.51 -10.36 -6.11
N ARG A 103 19.46 -10.73 -5.38
CA ARG A 103 19.15 -10.21 -4.04
C ARG A 103 19.91 -10.90 -2.90
N TYR A 104 20.67 -11.95 -3.22
CA TYR A 104 21.41 -12.77 -2.25
C TYR A 104 22.90 -12.78 -2.60
N PRO A 105 23.67 -11.75 -2.17
CA PRO A 105 25.09 -11.62 -2.54
C PRO A 105 25.93 -12.83 -2.19
N GLU A 106 25.58 -13.56 -1.13
CA GLU A 106 26.29 -14.77 -0.72
C GLU A 106 26.21 -15.89 -1.76
N THR A 107 25.24 -15.83 -2.70
CA THR A 107 25.07 -16.82 -3.79
C THR A 107 25.97 -16.51 -5.00
N PHE A 108 26.59 -15.32 -5.04
CA PHE A 108 27.41 -14.92 -6.16
C PHE A 108 28.64 -15.86 -6.31
N ASP A 109 29.02 -16.09 -7.53
CA ASP A 109 30.13 -16.99 -7.90
C ASP A 109 29.95 -18.48 -7.49
N THR A 110 28.79 -18.87 -6.96
CA THR A 110 28.46 -20.28 -6.69
C THR A 110 28.09 -21.06 -7.96
N GLY A 111 27.82 -20.33 -9.06
CA GLY A 111 27.27 -20.87 -10.30
C GLY A 111 25.74 -21.08 -10.29
N ILE A 112 25.06 -20.75 -9.16
CA ILE A 112 23.61 -20.64 -9.06
C ILE A 112 23.20 -19.16 -9.16
N GLY A 113 23.83 -18.30 -8.37
CA GLY A 113 23.64 -16.86 -8.47
C GLY A 113 24.49 -16.19 -9.59
N PRO A 114 24.44 -14.85 -9.69
CA PRO A 114 25.25 -14.07 -10.60
C PRO A 114 26.76 -14.32 -10.45
N SER A 115 27.53 -14.17 -11.52
CA SER A 115 28.99 -14.29 -11.50
C SER A 115 29.64 -12.92 -11.62
N THR A 116 30.59 -12.63 -10.73
CA THR A 116 31.42 -11.42 -10.77
C THR A 116 32.76 -11.63 -11.47
N LYS A 117 33.17 -12.89 -11.66
CA LYS A 117 34.51 -13.27 -12.17
C LYS A 117 34.51 -13.94 -13.55
N GLY A 118 33.36 -13.85 -14.25
CA GLY A 118 33.16 -14.59 -15.51
C GLY A 118 32.68 -16.03 -15.27
N GLU A 119 31.87 -16.53 -16.20
CA GLU A 119 31.25 -17.85 -16.03
C GLU A 119 32.22 -18.99 -16.34
N ARG A 120 32.49 -19.83 -15.38
CA ARG A 120 32.97 -21.19 -15.61
C ARG A 120 31.78 -22.12 -15.71
N ASN A 121 31.48 -22.61 -16.91
CA ASN A 121 30.44 -23.59 -17.16
C ASN A 121 30.89 -24.97 -16.62
N GLN A 122 30.80 -25.18 -15.33
CA GLN A 122 31.01 -26.49 -14.73
C GLN A 122 29.67 -27.21 -14.58
N ALA A 123 29.57 -28.41 -15.17
CA ALA A 123 28.38 -29.24 -15.05
C ALA A 123 28.17 -29.73 -13.60
N LEU A 124 29.25 -30.02 -12.88
CA LEU A 124 29.26 -30.39 -11.46
C LEU A 124 30.13 -29.39 -10.68
N GLY A 125 29.67 -28.96 -9.53
CA GLY A 125 30.43 -28.10 -8.64
C GLY A 125 30.04 -28.34 -7.19
N ILE A 126 30.98 -28.07 -6.24
CA ILE A 126 30.75 -28.14 -4.79
C ILE A 126 30.53 -26.72 -4.29
N ILE A 127 29.58 -26.53 -3.39
CA ILE A 127 29.33 -25.29 -2.68
C ILE A 127 29.82 -25.48 -1.25
N GLU A 128 31.03 -25.03 -0.97
CA GLU A 128 31.69 -25.21 0.35
C GLU A 128 31.20 -24.21 1.39
N ASN A 129 30.77 -23.03 0.94
CA ASN A 129 30.36 -21.95 1.83
C ASN A 129 28.93 -22.18 2.37
N LYS A 130 28.83 -22.55 3.65
CA LYS A 130 27.54 -22.75 4.34
C LYS A 130 26.62 -21.52 4.27
N LYS A 131 27.16 -20.29 4.28
CA LYS A 131 26.34 -19.07 4.14
C LYS A 131 25.75 -18.95 2.75
N ALA A 132 26.51 -19.34 1.72
CA ALA A 132 25.99 -19.37 0.35
C ALA A 132 24.86 -20.40 0.19
N VAL A 133 25.04 -21.60 0.76
CA VAL A 133 23.99 -22.63 0.76
C VAL A 133 22.73 -22.13 1.49
N ALA A 134 22.90 -21.53 2.66
CA ALA A 134 21.77 -20.96 3.41
C ALA A 134 21.07 -19.82 2.66
N ALA A 135 21.81 -19.00 1.93
CA ALA A 135 21.24 -17.94 1.10
C ALA A 135 20.45 -18.50 -0.11
N ILE A 136 20.94 -19.59 -0.74
CA ILE A 136 20.19 -20.29 -1.79
C ILE A 136 18.92 -20.88 -1.19
N CYS A 137 18.99 -21.54 -0.03
CA CYS A 137 17.83 -22.09 0.66
C CYS A 137 16.82 -21.00 1.04
N ARG A 138 17.30 -19.83 1.46
CA ARG A 138 16.43 -18.65 1.72
C ARG A 138 15.71 -18.21 0.47
N ALA A 139 16.42 -18.04 -0.64
CA ALA A 139 15.82 -17.65 -1.90
C ALA A 139 14.72 -18.64 -2.35
N LEU A 140 14.94 -19.93 -2.11
CA LEU A 140 13.96 -20.98 -2.36
C LEU A 140 12.73 -20.87 -1.44
N ILE A 141 12.92 -20.62 -0.15
CA ILE A 141 11.83 -20.42 0.83
C ILE A 141 11.05 -19.15 0.48
N ASP A 142 11.72 -18.07 0.10
CA ASP A 142 11.09 -16.80 -0.29
C ASP A 142 10.23 -16.95 -1.57
N LYS A 143 10.62 -17.86 -2.49
CA LYS A 143 9.85 -18.13 -3.71
C LYS A 143 8.72 -19.14 -3.49
N GLU A 144 8.99 -20.23 -2.79
CA GLU A 144 8.04 -21.31 -2.53
C GLU A 144 8.12 -21.73 -1.05
N PRO A 145 7.36 -21.10 -0.13
CA PRO A 145 7.44 -21.37 1.31
C PRO A 145 7.21 -22.84 1.71
N GLU A 146 6.44 -23.57 0.93
CA GLU A 146 6.20 -24.99 1.13
C GLU A 146 7.46 -25.87 1.04
N ILE A 147 8.56 -25.37 0.46
CA ILE A 147 9.83 -26.10 0.37
C ILE A 147 10.56 -26.20 1.73
N SER A 148 10.12 -25.45 2.75
CA SER A 148 10.79 -25.32 4.05
C SER A 148 11.08 -26.67 4.72
N ASP A 149 10.10 -27.57 4.73
CA ASP A 149 10.25 -28.92 5.32
C ASP A 149 11.25 -29.79 4.53
N CYS A 150 11.27 -29.62 3.21
CA CYS A 150 12.25 -30.30 2.35
C CYS A 150 13.67 -29.80 2.65
N ILE A 151 13.86 -28.50 2.78
CA ILE A 151 15.16 -27.88 3.09
C ILE A 151 15.66 -28.35 4.46
N LEU A 152 14.81 -28.35 5.50
CA LEU A 152 15.16 -28.82 6.84
C LEU A 152 15.63 -30.29 6.81
N LYS A 153 14.89 -31.17 6.12
CA LYS A 153 15.20 -32.61 6.01
C LYS A 153 16.43 -32.90 5.15
N THR A 154 16.72 -32.03 4.17
CA THR A 154 17.77 -32.29 3.18
C THR A 154 19.11 -31.68 3.60
N PHE A 155 19.12 -30.45 4.12
CA PHE A 155 20.33 -29.69 4.44
C PHE A 155 20.62 -29.62 5.94
N GLY A 156 19.69 -30.04 6.78
CA GLY A 156 19.81 -30.07 8.24
C GLY A 156 19.48 -28.75 8.92
N ASN A 157 19.33 -28.84 10.25
CA ASN A 157 18.86 -27.73 11.09
C ASN A 157 19.79 -26.51 11.05
N ASP A 158 21.11 -26.70 10.95
CA ASP A 158 22.09 -25.60 10.92
C ASP A 158 21.89 -24.71 9.71
N ILE A 159 21.79 -25.31 8.50
CA ILE A 159 21.56 -24.57 7.25
C ILE A 159 20.17 -23.93 7.27
N PHE A 160 19.17 -24.69 7.70
CA PHE A 160 17.78 -24.22 7.79
C PHE A 160 17.67 -23.04 8.76
N THR A 161 18.32 -23.09 9.92
CA THR A 161 18.32 -21.98 10.88
C THR A 161 18.96 -20.72 10.29
N ILE A 162 20.11 -20.83 9.62
CA ILE A 162 20.74 -19.69 8.94
C ILE A 162 19.85 -19.16 7.80
N ALA A 163 19.23 -20.05 7.01
CA ALA A 163 18.34 -19.68 5.94
C ALA A 163 17.07 -18.99 6.47
N SER A 164 16.51 -19.47 7.57
CA SER A 164 15.28 -18.97 8.21
C SER A 164 15.54 -17.82 9.19
N GLN A 165 16.77 -17.55 9.61
CA GLN A 165 17.10 -16.43 10.51
C GLN A 165 16.70 -15.06 10.00
N ASN A 166 16.53 -14.89 8.69
CA ASN A 166 15.95 -13.68 8.08
C ASN A 166 14.48 -13.87 7.63
N THR A 167 13.91 -15.07 7.82
CA THR A 167 12.48 -15.40 7.63
C THR A 167 11.75 -15.57 8.97
N ILE A 168 12.33 -15.12 10.08
CA ILE A 168 11.75 -15.23 11.45
C ILE A 168 10.33 -14.66 11.54
N VAL A 169 9.96 -13.78 10.63
CA VAL A 169 8.59 -13.30 10.46
C VAL A 169 7.63 -14.45 10.13
N TYR A 170 8.06 -15.45 9.35
CA TYR A 170 7.22 -16.57 8.93
C TYR A 170 7.24 -17.77 9.89
N SER A 171 8.35 -18.06 10.58
CA SER A 171 8.46 -19.22 11.46
C SER A 171 7.74 -19.04 12.80
N LYS A 172 7.61 -17.83 13.32
CA LYS A 172 6.75 -17.53 14.48
C LYS A 172 5.27 -17.70 14.17
N LEU A 173 4.85 -17.52 12.91
CA LEU A 173 3.47 -17.76 12.47
C LEU A 173 3.12 -19.26 12.41
N LYS A 174 4.09 -20.16 12.15
CA LYS A 174 3.86 -21.60 12.07
C LYS A 174 3.87 -22.31 13.42
N ASN A 175 4.66 -21.85 14.39
CA ASN A 175 4.76 -22.50 15.72
C ASN A 175 3.64 -22.12 16.70
N ASN A 176 2.78 -21.17 16.36
CA ASN A 176 1.58 -20.80 17.14
C ASN A 176 0.29 -21.46 16.63
N SER A 177 0.37 -22.38 15.66
CA SER A 177 -0.81 -23.03 15.05
C SER A 177 -1.35 -24.26 15.76
N GLU A 178 -0.92 -24.56 16.99
CA GLU A 178 -1.50 -25.66 17.79
C GLU A 178 -2.42 -25.21 18.94
N VAL A 179 -2.74 -23.92 19.06
CA VAL A 179 -3.81 -23.50 19.98
C VAL A 179 -4.67 -22.44 19.32
N SER A 180 -5.93 -22.82 19.10
CA SER A 180 -7.08 -22.01 18.68
C SER A 180 -7.21 -21.65 17.19
N ASN A 181 -8.37 -22.04 16.65
CA ASN A 181 -9.00 -21.57 15.41
C ASN A 181 -9.08 -20.03 15.35
N SER A 182 -8.01 -19.38 14.91
CA SER A 182 -8.04 -18.00 14.46
C SER A 182 -7.36 -17.95 13.10
N SER A 183 -8.13 -17.65 12.07
CA SER A 183 -7.68 -17.40 10.71
C SER A 183 -6.43 -16.51 10.72
N SER A 184 -5.32 -17.02 10.18
CA SER A 184 -4.12 -16.25 9.93
C SER A 184 -4.47 -15.15 8.92
N TYR A 185 -4.60 -13.92 9.38
CA TYR A 185 -4.77 -12.76 8.53
C TYR A 185 -3.48 -12.53 7.74
N ILE A 186 -3.46 -13.00 6.50
CA ILE A 186 -2.49 -12.53 5.52
C ILE A 186 -2.93 -11.11 5.19
N HIS A 187 -2.27 -10.11 5.76
CA HIS A 187 -2.51 -8.72 5.39
C HIS A 187 -2.00 -8.50 3.96
N THR A 188 -2.90 -8.32 3.02
CA THR A 188 -2.55 -7.82 1.70
C THR A 188 -2.36 -6.32 1.83
N PRO A 189 -1.15 -5.78 1.65
CA PRO A 189 -0.93 -4.35 1.76
C PRO A 189 -1.67 -3.62 0.64
N THR A 190 -2.29 -2.51 0.99
CA THR A 190 -2.93 -1.61 0.02
C THR A 190 -2.14 -0.32 -0.10
N GLN A 191 -2.09 0.25 -1.29
CA GLN A 191 -1.52 1.55 -1.58
C GLN A 191 -2.53 2.32 -2.40
N THR A 192 -3.37 3.15 -1.74
CA THR A 192 -4.52 3.77 -2.38
C THR A 192 -4.48 5.28 -2.21
N ILE A 193 -4.65 6.01 -3.33
CA ILE A 193 -4.91 7.45 -3.33
C ILE A 193 -6.41 7.67 -3.52
N TYR A 194 -7.07 8.20 -2.50
CA TYR A 194 -8.45 8.67 -2.58
C TYR A 194 -8.47 10.08 -3.14
N TYR A 195 -9.04 10.26 -4.33
CA TYR A 195 -9.09 11.55 -4.98
C TYR A 195 -10.53 12.01 -5.22
N GLY A 196 -10.73 13.30 -5.44
CA GLY A 196 -12.04 13.90 -5.71
C GLY A 196 -12.13 15.32 -5.19
N VAL A 197 -13.31 15.88 -5.32
CA VAL A 197 -13.59 17.28 -4.97
C VAL A 197 -13.45 17.55 -3.46
N PRO A 198 -13.20 18.80 -3.06
CA PRO A 198 -13.15 19.19 -1.64
C PRO A 198 -14.49 18.86 -0.93
N GLY A 199 -14.39 18.22 0.23
CA GLY A 199 -15.58 17.85 1.00
C GLY A 199 -16.33 16.61 0.48
N SER A 200 -15.75 15.79 -0.42
CA SER A 200 -16.35 14.52 -0.86
C SER A 200 -16.27 13.41 0.20
N GLY A 201 -15.52 13.59 1.29
CA GLY A 201 -15.40 12.59 2.35
C GLY A 201 -14.15 11.68 2.25
N LYS A 202 -13.12 12.07 1.50
CA LYS A 202 -11.89 11.28 1.32
C LYS A 202 -11.26 10.83 2.65
N SER A 203 -10.98 11.77 3.55
CA SER A 203 -10.38 11.45 4.86
C SER A 203 -11.31 10.62 5.72
N HIS A 204 -12.62 10.88 5.67
CA HIS A 204 -13.62 10.07 6.38
C HIS A 204 -13.62 8.61 5.90
N LYS A 205 -13.46 8.38 4.61
CA LYS A 205 -13.36 7.02 4.04
C LYS A 205 -12.15 6.27 4.59
N ILE A 206 -11.00 6.94 4.74
CA ILE A 206 -9.81 6.36 5.38
C ILE A 206 -10.08 6.09 6.86
N ASP A 207 -10.74 7.02 7.57
CA ASP A 207 -11.09 6.85 8.97
C ASP A 207 -12.02 5.66 9.20
N GLU A 208 -13.01 5.46 8.34
CA GLU A 208 -13.90 4.29 8.38
C GLU A 208 -13.14 2.97 8.15
N GLN A 209 -12.22 2.93 7.19
CA GLN A 209 -11.42 1.74 6.91
C GLN A 209 -10.45 1.42 8.06
N THR A 210 -9.99 2.43 8.77
CA THR A 210 -9.01 2.30 9.86
C THR A 210 -9.61 2.47 11.26
N LYS A 211 -10.95 2.51 11.40
CA LYS A 211 -11.63 2.80 12.68
C LYS A 211 -11.33 1.80 13.78
N ASN A 212 -11.13 0.52 13.42
CA ASN A 212 -10.82 -0.55 14.36
C ASN A 212 -9.31 -0.73 14.59
N ILE A 213 -8.48 0.10 13.98
CA ILE A 213 -7.03 0.05 14.12
C ILE A 213 -6.61 1.01 15.25
N PRO A 214 -5.83 0.54 16.23
CA PRO A 214 -5.29 1.39 17.28
C PRO A 214 -4.45 2.55 16.74
N ASP A 215 -4.43 3.68 17.46
CA ASP A 215 -3.71 4.87 17.00
C ASP A 215 -2.20 4.68 16.93
N GLU A 216 -1.63 3.80 17.77
CA GLU A 216 -0.21 3.44 17.72
C GLU A 216 0.20 2.67 16.45
N GLN A 217 -0.77 2.14 15.69
CA GLN A 217 -0.55 1.46 14.41
C GLN A 217 -0.80 2.36 13.19
N LYS A 218 -1.08 3.66 13.43
CA LYS A 218 -1.34 4.65 12.39
C LYS A 218 -0.41 5.85 12.56
N ILE A 219 0.16 6.32 11.45
CA ILE A 219 0.79 7.63 11.39
C ILE A 219 0.09 8.42 10.30
N ARG A 220 -0.45 9.59 10.67
CA ARG A 220 -1.07 10.53 9.74
C ARG A 220 -0.18 11.75 9.58
N VAL A 221 0.10 12.13 8.33
CA VAL A 221 0.87 13.30 7.97
C VAL A 221 0.13 14.11 6.91
N VAL A 222 0.41 15.40 6.86
CA VAL A 222 -0.14 16.29 5.83
C VAL A 222 1.03 16.81 5.00
N PHE A 223 0.98 16.59 3.69
CA PHE A 223 1.97 17.20 2.81
C PHE A 223 1.64 18.68 2.57
N HIS A 224 2.66 19.51 2.56
CA HIS A 224 2.59 20.92 2.27
C HIS A 224 3.86 21.34 1.49
N PRO A 225 3.91 22.52 0.85
CA PRO A 225 5.02 22.88 -0.04
C PRO A 225 6.41 22.82 0.61
N GLU A 226 6.51 23.01 1.91
CA GLU A 226 7.78 22.97 2.66
C GLU A 226 8.07 21.61 3.31
N TYR A 227 7.18 20.61 3.15
CA TYR A 227 7.41 19.27 3.68
C TYR A 227 8.50 18.57 2.86
N THR A 228 9.53 18.06 3.52
CA THR A 228 10.75 17.58 2.88
C THR A 228 10.95 16.07 3.08
N ASN A 229 11.89 15.49 2.33
CA ASN A 229 12.35 14.11 2.57
C ASN A 229 12.89 13.92 3.99
N ALA A 230 13.55 14.94 4.56
CA ALA A 230 14.04 14.91 5.93
C ALA A 230 12.92 14.79 6.98
N ASP A 231 11.77 15.41 6.75
CA ASP A 231 10.60 15.27 7.63
C ASP A 231 9.96 13.89 7.51
N PHE A 232 10.01 13.33 6.32
CA PHE A 232 9.40 12.04 5.99
C PHE A 232 10.27 10.85 6.40
N VAL A 233 11.53 10.85 6.00
CA VAL A 233 12.51 9.78 6.28
C VAL A 233 13.16 9.96 7.64
N GLY A 234 13.66 11.16 7.90
CA GLY A 234 14.41 11.51 9.08
C GLY A 234 15.67 12.30 8.76
N GLN A 235 16.30 12.83 9.79
CA GLN A 235 17.49 13.65 9.67
C GLN A 235 18.40 13.52 10.90
N ILE A 236 19.67 13.79 10.70
CA ILE A 236 20.64 13.86 11.80
C ILE A 236 20.54 15.23 12.45
N LEU A 237 20.24 15.26 13.75
CA LEU A 237 20.12 16.48 14.54
C LEU A 237 21.10 16.48 15.71
N PRO A 238 21.60 17.67 16.11
CA PRO A 238 22.36 17.81 17.35
C PRO A 238 21.41 17.63 18.56
N VAL A 239 21.85 16.82 19.50
CA VAL A 239 21.18 16.62 20.80
C VAL A 239 22.17 16.94 21.90
N VAL A 240 21.77 17.78 22.84
CA VAL A 240 22.60 18.09 24.02
C VAL A 240 22.41 16.96 25.03
N ASP A 241 23.54 16.31 25.38
CA ASP A 241 23.60 15.24 26.37
C ASP A 241 24.62 15.65 27.46
N GLY A 242 24.14 16.25 28.55
CA GLY A 242 24.97 16.91 29.53
C GLY A 242 25.72 18.12 28.93
N ASP A 243 27.03 18.14 29.04
CA ASP A 243 27.91 19.20 28.49
C ASP A 243 28.38 18.91 27.05
N ALA A 244 27.95 17.78 26.44
CA ALA A 244 28.37 17.39 25.10
C ALA A 244 27.23 17.50 24.08
N VAL A 245 27.56 17.91 22.84
CA VAL A 245 26.66 17.86 21.70
C VAL A 245 26.91 16.57 20.94
N LYS A 246 25.88 15.73 20.84
CA LYS A 246 25.90 14.51 20.03
C LYS A 246 24.99 14.67 18.82
N TYR A 247 25.39 14.11 17.70
CA TYR A 247 24.56 14.05 16.50
C TYR A 247 23.83 12.71 16.46
N THR A 248 22.50 12.74 16.39
CA THR A 248 21.68 11.52 16.37
C THR A 248 20.68 11.58 15.25
N PHE A 249 20.45 10.44 14.60
CA PHE A 249 19.36 10.32 13.62
C PHE A 249 18.02 10.38 14.34
N LYS A 250 17.16 11.32 13.92
CA LYS A 250 15.77 11.45 14.36
C LYS A 250 14.87 10.92 13.25
N PRO A 251 14.24 9.73 13.44
CA PRO A 251 13.41 9.12 12.41
C PRO A 251 12.17 9.96 12.11
N GLY A 252 11.89 10.17 10.83
CA GLY A 252 10.68 10.80 10.31
C GLY A 252 9.46 9.86 10.38
N SER A 253 8.35 10.33 9.86
CA SER A 253 7.07 9.60 9.92
C SER A 253 7.12 8.26 9.19
N PHE A 254 7.74 8.20 8.02
CA PHE A 254 7.92 6.97 7.26
C PHE A 254 8.80 5.96 8.01
N THR A 255 9.96 6.37 8.50
CA THR A 255 10.88 5.46 9.22
C THR A 255 10.25 4.93 10.50
N ARG A 256 9.52 5.77 11.24
CA ARG A 256 8.82 5.35 12.47
C ARG A 256 7.78 4.25 12.21
N ILE A 257 6.93 4.43 11.21
CA ILE A 257 5.89 3.43 10.91
C ILE A 257 6.50 2.15 10.32
N LEU A 258 7.54 2.26 9.50
CA LEU A 258 8.27 1.12 8.96
C LEU A 258 8.88 0.27 10.09
N VAL A 259 9.59 0.90 11.03
CA VAL A 259 10.19 0.23 12.19
C VAL A 259 9.12 -0.44 13.06
N ALA A 260 7.99 0.24 13.29
CA ALA A 260 6.87 -0.32 14.06
C ALA A 260 6.24 -1.55 13.37
N ALA A 261 6.07 -1.49 12.05
CA ALA A 261 5.56 -2.60 11.26
C ALA A 261 6.52 -3.81 11.25
N LEU A 262 7.82 -3.56 11.09
CA LEU A 262 8.84 -4.61 11.15
C LEU A 262 8.95 -5.25 12.54
N LYS A 263 8.72 -4.48 13.61
CA LYS A 263 8.74 -4.96 14.99
C LYS A 263 7.57 -5.87 15.32
N ASN A 264 6.40 -5.65 14.72
CA ASN A 264 5.17 -6.38 15.01
C ASN A 264 4.51 -6.86 13.70
N PRO A 265 5.08 -7.88 13.05
CA PRO A 265 4.65 -8.33 11.73
C PRO A 265 3.23 -8.90 11.68
N GLU A 266 2.69 -9.30 12.83
CA GLU A 266 1.33 -9.83 12.98
C GLU A 266 0.24 -8.76 13.06
N LYS A 267 0.62 -7.48 13.19
CA LYS A 267 -0.31 -6.36 13.29
C LYS A 267 -0.28 -5.50 12.03
N PRO A 268 -1.43 -5.01 11.55
CA PRO A 268 -1.48 -4.07 10.44
C PRO A 268 -1.00 -2.69 10.84
N TYR A 269 -0.28 -2.01 9.96
CA TYR A 269 0.17 -0.63 10.13
C TYR A 269 -0.25 0.22 8.93
N TYR A 270 -0.51 1.49 9.18
CA TYR A 270 -0.99 2.42 8.16
C TYR A 270 -0.23 3.73 8.18
N LEU A 271 0.31 4.11 7.03
CA LEU A 271 0.80 5.45 6.78
C LEU A 271 -0.26 6.20 5.97
N ILE A 272 -0.82 7.26 6.56
CA ILE A 272 -1.89 8.06 5.97
C ILE A 272 -1.30 9.42 5.59
N ILE A 273 -1.34 9.76 4.31
CA ILE A 273 -0.79 11.00 3.76
C ILE A 273 -1.95 11.86 3.27
N GLU A 274 -2.27 12.91 4.01
CA GLU A 274 -3.27 13.89 3.58
C GLU A 274 -2.66 14.88 2.60
N GLU A 275 -3.45 15.25 1.57
CA GLU A 275 -3.09 16.27 0.58
C GLU A 275 -1.75 15.97 -0.13
N ILE A 276 -1.59 14.74 -0.63
CA ILE A 276 -0.31 14.26 -1.21
C ILE A 276 0.25 15.15 -2.32
N ASN A 277 -0.63 15.83 -3.08
CA ASN A 277 -0.27 16.73 -4.17
C ASN A 277 0.01 18.17 -3.73
N ARG A 278 -0.13 18.51 -2.44
CA ARG A 278 0.29 19.83 -1.92
C ARG A 278 1.79 19.93 -1.65
N GLY A 279 2.47 18.80 -1.51
CA GLY A 279 3.92 18.70 -1.45
C GLY A 279 4.48 18.10 -2.74
N ASN A 280 5.78 18.29 -2.98
CA ASN A 280 6.47 17.59 -4.06
C ASN A 280 6.67 16.12 -3.68
N ALA A 281 5.64 15.28 -3.90
CA ALA A 281 5.63 13.88 -3.49
C ALA A 281 6.84 13.10 -4.02
N ALA A 282 7.27 13.33 -5.25
CA ALA A 282 8.44 12.66 -5.81
C ALA A 282 9.73 12.99 -5.04
N ALA A 283 9.93 14.26 -4.68
CA ALA A 283 11.08 14.69 -3.88
C ALA A 283 10.99 14.20 -2.43
N ILE A 284 9.78 14.21 -1.83
CA ILE A 284 9.55 13.77 -0.46
C ILE A 284 9.84 12.27 -0.33
N PHE A 285 9.36 11.45 -1.26
CA PHE A 285 9.63 10.01 -1.27
C PHE A 285 11.09 9.70 -1.62
N GLY A 286 11.71 10.46 -2.56
CA GLY A 286 13.07 10.20 -2.99
C GLY A 286 13.28 8.74 -3.40
N GLU A 287 14.30 8.07 -2.86
CA GLU A 287 14.60 6.65 -3.14
C GLU A 287 13.54 5.67 -2.64
N ILE A 288 12.74 6.04 -1.60
CA ILE A 288 11.64 5.22 -1.08
C ILE A 288 10.61 4.92 -2.15
N PHE A 289 10.51 5.78 -3.16
CA PHE A 289 9.59 5.63 -4.27
C PHE A 289 9.64 4.23 -4.93
N GLN A 290 10.83 3.64 -5.09
CA GLN A 290 10.94 2.30 -5.66
C GLN A 290 10.43 1.18 -4.76
N LEU A 291 10.25 1.45 -3.45
CA LEU A 291 9.70 0.47 -2.50
C LEU A 291 8.19 0.26 -2.68
N LEU A 292 7.52 1.18 -3.38
CA LEU A 292 6.09 1.10 -3.66
C LEU A 292 5.73 0.01 -4.67
N ASP A 293 6.67 -0.51 -5.45
CA ASP A 293 6.45 -1.69 -6.28
C ASP A 293 6.41 -2.93 -5.36
N ARG A 294 5.24 -3.57 -5.23
CA ARG A 294 5.02 -4.75 -4.37
C ARG A 294 5.06 -6.04 -5.17
N SER A 295 5.63 -7.08 -4.60
CA SER A 295 5.54 -8.45 -5.10
C SER A 295 4.28 -9.15 -4.56
N SER A 296 3.97 -10.32 -5.10
CA SER A 296 2.78 -11.09 -4.74
C SER A 296 2.69 -11.51 -3.27
N ASP A 297 3.82 -11.52 -2.57
CA ASP A 297 3.92 -11.76 -1.12
C ASP A 297 3.69 -10.51 -0.26
N GLY A 298 3.42 -9.38 -0.90
CA GLY A 298 3.18 -8.09 -0.27
C GLY A 298 4.44 -7.31 0.14
N TRP A 299 5.64 -7.86 -0.01
CA TRP A 299 6.89 -7.14 0.19
C TRP A 299 7.21 -6.22 -0.98
N SER A 300 8.02 -5.17 -0.75
CA SER A 300 8.58 -4.40 -1.87
C SER A 300 9.38 -5.30 -2.81
N SER A 301 9.14 -5.18 -4.12
CA SER A 301 9.89 -5.91 -5.15
C SER A 301 11.37 -5.52 -5.17
N TYR A 302 11.66 -4.28 -4.84
CA TYR A 302 13.02 -3.71 -4.77
C TYR A 302 13.37 -3.34 -3.33
N CYS A 303 14.66 -3.21 -3.05
CA CYS A 303 15.16 -2.68 -1.80
C CYS A 303 15.96 -1.40 -2.04
N ILE A 304 16.07 -0.57 -1.01
CA ILE A 304 16.97 0.58 -0.98
C ILE A 304 18.08 0.35 0.04
N MET A 305 19.20 1.05 -0.13
CA MET A 305 20.30 1.09 0.82
C MET A 305 20.30 2.48 1.47
N ASN A 306 19.88 2.56 2.71
CA ASN A 306 19.89 3.79 3.49
C ASN A 306 20.42 3.48 4.88
N ASP A 307 21.61 4.00 5.19
CA ASP A 307 22.34 3.66 6.41
C ASP A 307 21.61 4.14 7.67
N ASP A 308 20.96 5.29 7.60
CA ASP A 308 20.25 5.89 8.75
C ASP A 308 19.00 5.09 9.11
N ILE A 309 18.18 4.75 8.11
CA ILE A 309 17.00 3.89 8.31
C ILE A 309 17.44 2.50 8.79
N ASN A 310 18.47 1.93 8.13
CA ASN A 310 19.00 0.61 8.50
C ASN A 310 19.54 0.60 9.94
N TYR A 311 20.27 1.65 10.33
CA TYR A 311 20.76 1.82 11.70
C TYR A 311 19.59 1.86 12.70
N GLU A 312 18.54 2.63 12.43
CA GLU A 312 17.39 2.75 13.33
C GLU A 312 16.61 1.43 13.45
N ILE A 313 16.47 0.67 12.33
CA ILE A 313 15.88 -0.67 12.36
C ILE A 313 16.70 -1.60 13.24
N ARG A 314 18.01 -1.69 13.04
CA ARG A 314 18.90 -2.57 13.83
C ARG A 314 18.91 -2.23 15.31
N LYS A 315 18.83 -0.96 15.64
CA LYS A 315 18.78 -0.45 17.01
C LYS A 315 17.46 -0.80 17.69
N THR A 316 16.33 -0.67 16.98
CA THR A 316 14.98 -0.78 17.55
C THR A 316 14.42 -2.19 17.47
N VAL A 317 14.87 -2.98 16.48
CA VAL A 317 14.39 -4.34 16.20
C VAL A 317 15.59 -5.28 16.03
N PRO A 318 16.44 -5.45 17.05
CA PRO A 318 17.65 -6.26 16.97
C PRO A 318 17.38 -7.74 16.65
N GLU A 319 16.18 -8.23 16.96
CA GLU A 319 15.73 -9.59 16.67
C GLU A 319 15.64 -9.92 15.18
N LEU A 320 15.60 -8.92 14.29
CA LEU A 320 15.68 -9.14 12.83
C LEU A 320 17.07 -9.57 12.36
N ASN A 321 18.10 -9.41 13.21
CA ASN A 321 19.49 -9.72 12.88
C ASN A 321 19.99 -9.07 11.57
N TRP A 322 19.49 -7.86 11.26
CA TRP A 322 19.90 -7.11 10.09
C TRP A 322 21.38 -6.67 10.21
N THR A 323 22.06 -6.63 9.09
CA THR A 323 23.41 -6.08 8.97
C THR A 323 23.36 -4.68 8.34
N ALA A 324 24.49 -3.96 8.36
CA ALA A 324 24.59 -2.68 7.65
C ALA A 324 24.30 -2.79 6.14
N ASN A 325 24.51 -3.99 5.56
CA ASN A 325 24.27 -4.25 4.14
C ASN A 325 22.90 -4.87 3.86
N THR A 326 21.97 -4.89 4.82
CA THR A 326 20.62 -5.40 4.60
C THR A 326 19.78 -4.34 3.91
N GLY A 327 19.28 -4.65 2.72
CA GLY A 327 18.40 -3.77 1.95
C GLY A 327 17.03 -3.60 2.63
N ILE A 328 16.55 -2.37 2.64
CA ILE A 328 15.27 -1.98 3.25
C ILE A 328 14.14 -2.25 2.28
N ARG A 329 13.04 -2.82 2.76
CA ARG A 329 11.79 -3.07 2.03
C ARG A 329 10.59 -2.75 2.90
N LEU A 330 9.46 -2.43 2.27
CA LEU A 330 8.19 -2.33 2.97
C LEU A 330 7.64 -3.74 3.23
N PRO A 331 7.26 -4.04 4.48
CA PRO A 331 6.67 -5.33 4.83
C PRO A 331 5.18 -5.42 4.42
N PRO A 332 4.61 -6.63 4.29
CA PRO A 332 3.23 -6.84 3.85
C PRO A 332 2.17 -6.30 4.81
N ASN A 333 2.51 -6.11 6.07
CA ASN A 333 1.62 -5.54 7.08
C ASN A 333 1.63 -3.99 7.12
N LEU A 334 2.31 -3.31 6.19
CA LEU A 334 2.32 -1.85 6.07
C LEU A 334 1.57 -1.40 4.82
N SER A 335 0.41 -0.77 5.01
CA SER A 335 -0.41 -0.15 3.97
C SER A 335 -0.19 1.36 3.93
N LEU A 336 -0.36 1.95 2.75
CA LEU A 336 -0.24 3.39 2.55
C LEU A 336 -1.55 3.93 1.97
N PHE A 337 -2.14 4.92 2.63
CA PHE A 337 -3.30 5.65 2.13
C PHE A 337 -2.94 7.11 1.90
N ALA A 338 -3.48 7.68 0.86
CA ALA A 338 -3.32 9.10 0.62
C ALA A 338 -4.63 9.76 0.18
N THR A 339 -4.76 11.07 0.44
CA THR A 339 -5.84 11.88 -0.12
C THR A 339 -5.27 12.89 -1.10
N MET A 340 -6.06 13.19 -2.15
CA MET A 340 -5.71 14.17 -3.17
C MET A 340 -6.94 14.99 -3.56
N ASN A 341 -6.85 16.32 -3.50
CA ASN A 341 -7.84 17.21 -4.07
C ASN A 341 -7.50 17.44 -5.55
N THR A 342 -8.49 17.27 -6.41
CA THR A 342 -8.33 17.51 -7.85
C THR A 342 -8.43 18.98 -8.22
N SER A 343 -9.11 19.77 -7.38
CA SER A 343 -9.48 21.17 -7.66
C SER A 343 -8.50 22.23 -7.18
N ASP A 344 -7.51 21.87 -6.37
CA ASP A 344 -6.62 22.85 -5.76
C ASP A 344 -5.70 23.50 -6.79
N GLN A 345 -5.66 24.82 -6.79
CA GLN A 345 -4.67 25.62 -7.53
C GLN A 345 -3.34 25.61 -6.76
N ASN A 346 -2.22 25.65 -7.47
CA ASN A 346 -0.87 25.59 -6.89
C ASN A 346 -0.53 24.27 -6.19
N VAL A 347 -0.93 23.14 -6.80
CA VAL A 347 -0.52 21.81 -6.38
C VAL A 347 0.53 21.23 -7.33
N PHE A 348 1.31 20.29 -6.82
CA PHE A 348 2.24 19.52 -7.64
C PHE A 348 1.48 18.44 -8.39
N THR A 349 1.78 18.27 -9.67
CA THR A 349 1.25 17.14 -10.45
C THR A 349 1.99 15.86 -10.07
N LEU A 350 1.24 14.81 -9.79
CA LEU A 350 1.82 13.48 -9.63
C LEU A 350 2.10 12.91 -11.03
N ASP A 351 3.36 12.55 -11.32
CA ASP A 351 3.71 11.95 -12.58
C ASP A 351 3.14 10.53 -12.74
N ASN A 352 3.08 10.05 -13.99
CA ASN A 352 2.53 8.73 -14.28
C ASN A 352 3.32 7.59 -13.63
N ALA A 353 4.63 7.77 -13.42
CA ALA A 353 5.46 6.76 -12.77
C ALA A 353 5.12 6.63 -11.28
N PHE A 354 4.77 7.74 -10.64
CA PHE A 354 4.29 7.75 -9.26
C PHE A 354 2.89 7.15 -9.15
N GLN A 355 1.95 7.59 -10.00
CA GLN A 355 0.56 7.15 -9.96
C GLN A 355 0.41 5.64 -10.20
N ARG A 356 1.16 5.05 -11.12
CA ARG A 356 1.06 3.60 -11.45
C ARG A 356 1.35 2.66 -10.28
N ARG A 357 1.96 3.15 -9.20
CA ARG A 357 2.28 2.39 -8.00
C ARG A 357 1.18 2.44 -6.94
N TRP A 358 0.13 3.19 -7.25
CA TRP A 358 -1.01 3.38 -6.36
C TRP A 358 -2.29 2.93 -7.05
N GLU A 359 -3.19 2.40 -6.27
CA GLU A 359 -4.58 2.28 -6.66
C GLU A 359 -5.23 3.67 -6.57
N MET A 360 -5.82 4.12 -7.68
CA MET A 360 -6.49 5.43 -7.74
C MET A 360 -7.98 5.23 -7.53
N GLU A 361 -8.54 5.74 -6.44
CA GLU A 361 -9.94 5.58 -6.12
C GLU A 361 -10.66 6.91 -6.05
N LEU A 362 -11.61 7.12 -6.98
CA LEU A 362 -12.46 8.30 -6.97
C LEU A 362 -13.49 8.21 -5.82
N VAL A 363 -13.43 9.16 -4.91
CA VAL A 363 -14.49 9.34 -3.93
C VAL A 363 -15.59 10.15 -4.57
N GLN A 364 -16.67 9.45 -4.94
CA GLN A 364 -17.82 10.05 -5.60
C GLN A 364 -18.44 11.15 -4.74
N ASN A 365 -18.88 12.20 -5.38
CA ASN A 365 -19.58 13.31 -4.73
C ASN A 365 -21.04 12.94 -4.40
N GLN A 366 -21.23 11.83 -3.72
CA GLN A 366 -22.52 11.34 -3.25
C GLN A 366 -22.46 11.19 -1.73
N CYS A 367 -23.48 11.70 -1.05
CA CYS A 367 -23.59 11.59 0.39
C CYS A 367 -24.75 10.67 0.75
N SER A 368 -24.45 9.65 1.53
CA SER A 368 -25.45 8.73 2.08
C SER A 368 -26.03 9.22 3.42
N ASP A 369 -25.42 10.24 4.03
CA ASP A 369 -25.88 10.79 5.31
C ASP A 369 -27.04 11.76 5.08
N SER A 370 -28.26 11.29 5.33
CA SER A 370 -29.48 12.07 5.22
C SER A 370 -29.50 13.28 6.16
N SER A 371 -28.91 13.16 7.36
CA SER A 371 -28.87 14.26 8.32
C SER A 371 -28.06 15.45 7.83
N GLN A 372 -27.00 15.19 7.08
CA GLN A 372 -26.18 16.19 6.44
C GLN A 372 -26.85 16.77 5.18
N MET A 373 -27.46 15.91 4.35
CA MET A 373 -28.05 16.33 3.07
C MET A 373 -29.39 17.06 3.24
N ASP A 374 -30.18 16.67 4.21
CA ASP A 374 -31.48 17.28 4.50
C ASP A 374 -31.34 18.49 5.44
N ALA A 375 -30.11 18.80 5.89
CA ALA A 375 -29.84 19.98 6.70
C ALA A 375 -30.31 21.27 6.00
N LYS A 376 -30.97 22.12 6.75
CA LYS A 376 -31.56 23.36 6.26
C LYS A 376 -30.64 24.55 6.46
N ILE A 377 -30.59 25.41 5.46
CA ILE A 377 -30.01 26.76 5.54
C ILE A 377 -31.21 27.69 5.52
N THR A 378 -31.40 28.46 6.59
CA THR A 378 -32.52 29.39 6.70
C THR A 378 -31.96 30.81 6.87
N VAL A 379 -32.37 31.69 5.97
CA VAL A 379 -31.97 33.10 5.96
C VAL A 379 -33.14 33.94 5.52
N ASN A 380 -33.47 35.00 6.29
CA ASN A 380 -34.55 35.93 5.98
C ASN A 380 -35.89 35.25 5.56
N ASN A 381 -36.35 34.27 6.37
CA ASN A 381 -37.57 33.47 6.12
C ASN A 381 -37.57 32.59 4.86
N GLN A 382 -36.45 32.52 4.14
CA GLN A 382 -36.22 31.60 3.04
C GLN A 382 -35.42 30.41 3.55
N SER A 383 -35.76 29.21 3.14
CA SER A 383 -35.06 27.99 3.56
C SER A 383 -34.83 27.07 2.37
N ILE A 384 -33.65 26.49 2.29
CA ILE A 384 -33.27 25.48 1.30
C ILE A 384 -32.49 24.33 1.99
N THR A 385 -32.67 23.11 1.48
CA THR A 385 -31.85 22.00 1.96
C THR A 385 -30.43 22.06 1.35
N TRP A 386 -29.44 21.61 2.12
CA TRP A 386 -28.08 21.53 1.62
C TRP A 386 -27.97 20.70 0.33
N LYS A 387 -28.72 19.60 0.24
CA LYS A 387 -28.82 18.75 -0.95
C LYS A 387 -29.22 19.55 -2.18
N ASN A 388 -30.33 20.27 -2.11
CA ASN A 388 -30.84 21.04 -3.25
C ASN A 388 -29.88 22.13 -3.66
N PHE A 389 -29.32 22.88 -2.69
CA PHE A 389 -28.33 23.93 -2.94
C PHE A 389 -27.08 23.36 -3.62
N GLN A 390 -26.46 22.32 -3.01
CA GLN A 390 -25.24 21.71 -3.50
C GLN A 390 -25.43 21.09 -4.90
N THR A 391 -26.53 20.39 -5.11
CA THR A 391 -26.82 19.75 -6.40
C THR A 391 -26.99 20.79 -7.50
N GLN A 392 -27.75 21.85 -7.24
CA GLN A 392 -28.02 22.90 -8.22
C GLN A 392 -26.74 23.65 -8.59
N ILE A 393 -25.94 24.08 -7.60
CA ILE A 393 -24.67 24.79 -7.87
C ILE A 393 -23.68 23.88 -8.60
N ASN A 394 -23.56 22.60 -8.22
CA ASN A 394 -22.65 21.68 -8.90
C ASN A 394 -23.10 21.37 -10.34
N SER A 395 -24.41 21.43 -10.64
CA SER A 395 -24.92 21.31 -12.03
C SER A 395 -24.43 22.47 -12.88
N ILE A 396 -24.60 23.70 -12.38
CA ILE A 396 -24.14 24.92 -13.08
C ILE A 396 -22.62 24.86 -13.35
N ILE A 397 -21.83 24.47 -12.33
CA ILE A 397 -20.38 24.29 -12.49
C ILE A 397 -20.07 23.27 -13.59
N GLY A 398 -20.81 22.13 -13.64
CA GLY A 398 -20.62 21.08 -14.63
C GLY A 398 -21.00 21.50 -16.05
N GLU A 399 -22.11 22.24 -16.23
CA GLU A 399 -22.56 22.75 -17.53
C GLU A 399 -21.54 23.72 -18.13
N LYS A 400 -21.01 24.63 -17.32
CA LYS A 400 -20.01 25.60 -17.74
C LYS A 400 -18.65 24.99 -18.12
N SER A 401 -18.32 23.84 -17.54
CA SER A 401 -17.13 23.07 -17.93
C SER A 401 -17.20 22.59 -19.39
N ASN A 402 -18.40 22.41 -19.94
CA ASN A 402 -18.61 21.92 -21.31
C ASN A 402 -18.64 23.04 -22.37
N GLU A 403 -18.88 24.29 -21.98
CA GLU A 403 -19.11 25.40 -22.92
C GLU A 403 -17.85 26.16 -23.37
N GLY A 404 -16.71 25.99 -22.75
CA GLY A 404 -15.57 26.78 -23.17
C GLY A 404 -14.22 26.35 -22.66
N GLY A 405 -13.30 26.09 -23.53
CA GLY A 405 -11.86 25.90 -23.46
C GLY A 405 -11.01 26.55 -22.37
N LEU A 406 -11.56 26.89 -21.24
CA LEU A 406 -10.90 27.28 -20.02
C LEU A 406 -10.86 26.07 -19.10
N SER A 407 -9.70 25.68 -18.65
CA SER A 407 -9.34 24.70 -17.64
C SER A 407 -10.52 24.24 -16.77
N SER A 408 -10.88 22.99 -16.90
CA SER A 408 -11.92 22.22 -16.25
C SER A 408 -12.55 22.89 -15.00
N MET A 409 -13.71 23.54 -15.16
CA MET A 409 -14.49 24.02 -14.02
C MET A 409 -15.07 22.82 -13.21
N GLU A 410 -15.09 21.64 -13.78
CA GLU A 410 -15.57 20.42 -13.12
C GLU A 410 -14.88 20.19 -11.78
N ASP A 411 -13.59 20.51 -11.70
CA ASP A 411 -12.82 20.42 -10.47
C ASP A 411 -13.26 21.41 -9.38
N LYS A 412 -14.06 22.44 -9.73
CA LYS A 412 -14.59 23.42 -8.78
C LYS A 412 -15.87 22.98 -8.08
N ARG A 413 -16.37 21.79 -8.40
CA ARG A 413 -17.49 21.22 -7.64
C ARG A 413 -17.06 20.96 -6.20
N PHE A 414 -18.03 20.98 -5.28
CA PHE A 414 -17.79 20.70 -3.88
C PHE A 414 -18.70 19.60 -3.35
N GLY A 415 -18.18 18.86 -2.37
CA GLY A 415 -18.85 17.71 -1.79
C GLY A 415 -19.80 18.06 -0.65
N CYS A 416 -20.55 17.06 -0.20
CA CYS A 416 -21.56 17.24 0.84
C CYS A 416 -20.97 17.66 2.20
N TRP A 417 -19.71 17.30 2.48
CA TRP A 417 -18.99 17.66 3.70
C TRP A 417 -18.19 18.95 3.56
N PHE A 418 -18.42 19.70 2.48
CA PHE A 418 -17.78 21.01 2.31
C PHE A 418 -18.12 21.96 3.48
N ILE A 419 -19.37 21.88 3.97
CA ILE A 419 -19.79 22.53 5.22
C ILE A 419 -20.51 21.50 6.10
N LYS A 420 -20.20 21.44 7.37
CA LYS A 420 -20.81 20.49 8.30
C LYS A 420 -22.04 21.10 8.94
N ALA A 421 -23.15 20.38 8.88
CA ALA A 421 -24.38 20.70 9.60
C ALA A 421 -24.26 20.35 11.07
N GLU A 422 -24.96 21.09 11.93
CA GLU A 422 -25.09 20.85 13.36
C GLU A 422 -26.59 20.73 13.68
N ASN A 423 -26.99 19.57 14.20
CA ASN A 423 -28.39 19.26 14.50
C ASN A 423 -29.36 19.49 13.32
N GLY A 424 -28.92 19.14 12.10
CA GLY A 424 -29.71 19.30 10.88
C GLY A 424 -29.84 20.75 10.39
N ILE A 425 -29.02 21.66 10.89
CA ILE A 425 -29.02 23.08 10.53
C ILE A 425 -27.62 23.49 10.09
N ILE A 426 -27.54 24.28 9.05
CA ILE A 426 -26.34 25.01 8.63
C ILE A 426 -26.57 26.48 8.97
N GLU A 427 -25.79 26.99 9.91
CA GLU A 427 -25.87 28.40 10.36
C GLU A 427 -25.59 29.34 9.18
N GLU A 428 -26.41 30.38 9.04
CA GLU A 428 -26.34 31.37 7.95
C GLU A 428 -24.97 32.06 7.84
N LYS A 429 -24.38 32.43 8.99
CA LYS A 429 -23.07 33.07 9.06
C LYS A 429 -21.95 32.13 8.60
N LYS A 430 -22.03 30.83 9.03
CA LYS A 430 -21.09 29.79 8.61
C LYS A 430 -21.21 29.51 7.11
N PHE A 431 -22.44 29.49 6.58
CA PHE A 431 -22.70 29.35 5.15
C PHE A 431 -22.10 30.52 4.35
N ALA A 432 -22.39 31.76 4.76
CA ALA A 432 -21.88 32.95 4.10
C ALA A 432 -20.36 32.98 4.08
N ASN A 433 -19.71 32.76 5.20
CA ASN A 433 -18.26 32.84 5.32
C ASN A 433 -17.49 31.69 4.64
N LYS A 434 -18.15 30.57 4.38
CA LYS A 434 -17.51 29.41 3.79
C LYS A 434 -17.97 29.13 2.36
N VAL A 435 -19.28 29.03 2.17
CA VAL A 435 -19.84 28.63 0.86
C VAL A 435 -19.90 29.81 -0.09
N LEU A 436 -20.52 30.94 0.31
CA LEU A 436 -20.56 32.13 -0.56
C LEU A 436 -19.16 32.62 -0.89
N LYS A 437 -18.27 32.61 0.12
CA LYS A 437 -16.87 33.00 -0.11
C LYS A 437 -16.18 32.10 -1.12
N TYR A 438 -16.36 30.78 -1.04
CA TYR A 438 -15.81 29.83 -2.01
C TYR A 438 -16.36 30.09 -3.42
N LEU A 439 -17.67 30.29 -3.53
CA LEU A 439 -18.30 30.58 -4.82
C LEU A 439 -17.78 31.89 -5.42
N TRP A 440 -17.57 32.89 -4.59
CA TRP A 440 -17.05 34.20 -5.02
C TRP A 440 -15.56 34.18 -5.38
N ASP A 441 -14.70 33.67 -4.50
CA ASP A 441 -13.26 33.81 -4.65
C ASP A 441 -12.64 32.72 -5.56
N ASP A 442 -13.30 31.57 -5.71
CA ASP A 442 -12.73 30.41 -6.40
C ASP A 442 -13.61 29.86 -7.53
N ALA A 443 -14.83 29.38 -7.25
CA ALA A 443 -15.62 28.70 -8.25
C ALA A 443 -16.04 29.61 -9.41
N PHE A 444 -16.51 30.81 -9.11
CA PHE A 444 -16.99 31.79 -10.09
C PHE A 444 -16.18 33.10 -10.09
N LYS A 445 -14.90 33.01 -9.71
CA LYS A 445 -13.99 34.19 -9.58
C LYS A 445 -13.98 35.15 -10.77
N PHE A 446 -14.14 34.62 -11.97
CA PHE A 446 -14.08 35.39 -13.22
C PHE A 446 -15.46 35.59 -13.87
N CYS A 447 -16.53 35.08 -13.27
CA CYS A 447 -17.88 35.06 -13.85
C CYS A 447 -18.96 35.12 -12.75
N HIS A 448 -18.83 36.05 -11.79
CA HIS A 448 -19.76 36.20 -10.65
C HIS A 448 -21.22 36.34 -11.08
N GLN A 449 -21.47 37.07 -12.20
CA GLN A 449 -22.79 37.32 -12.76
C GLN A 449 -23.52 36.04 -13.25
N GLU A 450 -22.83 34.92 -13.34
CA GLU A 450 -23.43 33.64 -13.72
C GLU A 450 -24.35 33.10 -12.63
N ILE A 451 -24.03 33.35 -11.38
CA ILE A 451 -24.79 32.85 -10.23
C ILE A 451 -25.28 33.95 -9.28
N PHE A 452 -24.68 35.12 -9.27
CA PHE A 452 -25.09 36.24 -8.42
C PHE A 452 -25.74 37.36 -9.22
N GLU A 453 -26.51 38.21 -8.56
CA GLU A 453 -27.09 39.40 -9.15
C GLU A 453 -25.96 40.31 -9.70
N SER A 454 -26.12 40.81 -10.92
CA SER A 454 -25.09 41.51 -11.70
C SER A 454 -24.63 42.84 -11.11
N ASP A 455 -25.40 43.41 -10.20
CA ASP A 455 -25.13 44.70 -9.54
C ASP A 455 -24.27 44.54 -8.27
N ILE A 456 -23.98 43.30 -7.82
CA ILE A 456 -23.11 43.03 -6.69
C ILE A 456 -21.66 43.14 -7.13
N LYS A 457 -20.90 44.08 -6.51
CA LYS A 457 -19.55 44.45 -6.95
C LYS A 457 -18.42 43.81 -6.15
N ASN A 458 -18.69 43.38 -4.92
CA ASN A 458 -17.67 42.83 -4.02
C ASN A 458 -18.30 41.85 -3.00
N PHE A 459 -17.45 41.08 -2.37
CA PHE A 459 -17.91 40.02 -1.41
C PHE A 459 -18.59 40.61 -0.16
N GLU A 460 -18.16 41.75 0.32
CA GLU A 460 -18.76 42.40 1.49
C GLU A 460 -20.21 42.80 1.19
N GLU A 461 -20.46 43.35 0.00
CA GLU A 461 -21.82 43.65 -0.46
C GLU A 461 -22.67 42.41 -0.64
N LEU A 462 -22.10 41.33 -1.21
CA LEU A 462 -22.77 40.03 -1.34
C LEU A 462 -23.20 39.53 0.02
N GLN A 463 -22.30 39.51 0.99
CA GLN A 463 -22.57 39.01 2.34
C GLN A 463 -23.64 39.84 3.04
N LYS A 464 -23.56 41.18 2.97
CA LYS A 464 -24.56 42.09 3.54
C LYS A 464 -25.94 41.84 2.93
N ARG A 465 -26.05 41.77 1.60
CA ARG A 465 -27.31 41.50 0.91
C ARG A 465 -27.87 40.12 1.23
N PHE A 466 -27.00 39.13 1.40
CA PHE A 466 -27.43 37.79 1.77
C PHE A 466 -28.14 37.75 3.12
N PHE A 467 -27.62 38.49 4.13
CA PHE A 467 -28.32 38.60 5.42
C PHE A 467 -29.61 39.43 5.36
N GLU A 468 -29.69 40.41 4.44
CA GLU A 468 -30.86 41.27 4.27
C GLU A 468 -31.93 40.66 3.38
N LYS A 469 -31.59 39.95 2.31
CA LYS A 469 -32.49 39.45 1.26
C LYS A 469 -32.50 37.92 1.11
N GLY A 470 -31.70 37.21 1.88
CA GLY A 470 -31.59 35.75 1.77
C GLY A 470 -31.02 35.28 0.43
N PHE A 471 -31.64 34.28 -0.15
CA PHE A 471 -31.19 33.67 -1.40
C PHE A 471 -31.54 34.52 -2.66
N ASP A 472 -32.17 35.66 -2.51
CA ASP A 472 -32.40 36.61 -3.62
C ASP A 472 -31.14 37.29 -4.15
N VAL A 473 -30.00 37.05 -3.50
CA VAL A 473 -28.67 37.44 -4.02
C VAL A 473 -28.20 36.58 -5.21
N PHE A 474 -28.82 35.43 -5.42
CA PHE A 474 -28.53 34.57 -6.56
C PHE A 474 -29.40 34.99 -7.76
N SER A 475 -28.80 35.00 -8.94
CA SER A 475 -29.48 35.37 -10.18
C SER A 475 -30.62 34.40 -10.51
N GLU A 476 -31.61 34.83 -11.28
CA GLU A 476 -32.71 33.97 -11.73
C GLU A 476 -32.23 32.78 -12.54
N ASN A 477 -31.13 32.95 -13.29
CA ASN A 477 -30.54 31.88 -14.10
C ASN A 477 -29.93 30.76 -13.23
N CYS A 478 -29.70 31.02 -11.94
CA CYS A 478 -29.16 30.02 -11.01
C CYS A 478 -30.20 28.92 -10.67
N GLY A 479 -31.50 29.14 -10.90
CA GLY A 479 -32.56 28.14 -10.66
C GLY A 479 -32.75 27.73 -9.19
N LEU A 480 -32.17 28.45 -8.24
CA LEU A 480 -32.33 28.13 -6.81
C LEU A 480 -33.68 28.47 -6.26
N LYS A 481 -34.40 29.43 -6.91
CA LYS A 481 -35.75 29.87 -6.47
C LYS A 481 -36.77 28.72 -6.43
N ASP A 482 -36.64 27.74 -7.29
CA ASP A 482 -37.55 26.59 -7.37
C ASP A 482 -37.47 25.64 -6.17
N PHE A 483 -36.37 25.74 -5.41
CA PHE A 483 -36.11 24.92 -4.25
C PHE A 483 -36.32 25.64 -2.91
N LEU A 484 -36.67 26.94 -2.93
CA LEU A 484 -36.89 27.72 -1.73
C LEU A 484 -38.25 27.42 -1.10
N SER A 485 -38.28 27.19 0.20
CA SER A 485 -39.48 27.18 1.00
C SER A 485 -39.54 28.44 1.86
N THR A 486 -40.67 29.13 1.87
CA THR A 486 -40.93 30.27 2.75
C THR A 486 -41.57 29.75 4.04
N SER A 487 -40.94 30.01 5.19
CA SER A 487 -41.61 29.84 6.48
C SER A 487 -42.63 30.97 6.65
N GLN A 488 -43.90 30.64 6.63
CA GLN A 488 -44.93 31.60 7.10
C GLN A 488 -44.70 31.85 8.57
N PRO A 489 -44.78 33.12 9.04
CA PRO A 489 -44.77 33.39 10.49
C PRO A 489 -45.97 32.71 11.11
N ASP A 490 -45.74 31.92 12.16
CA ASP A 490 -46.80 31.30 12.96
C ASP A 490 -47.77 32.43 13.43
N SER A 491 -48.97 32.43 12.89
CA SER A 491 -50.05 33.25 13.36
C SER A 491 -50.36 32.88 14.81
N GLU A 492 -50.20 33.85 15.71
CA GLU A 492 -50.59 33.79 17.10
C GLU A 492 -51.93 33.09 17.30
N SER A 493 -51.95 31.93 17.94
CA SER A 493 -53.16 31.28 18.45
C SER A 493 -53.72 32.13 19.58
N LYS A 494 -54.74 32.91 19.30
CA LYS A 494 -55.57 33.54 20.33
C LYS A 494 -56.23 32.41 21.15
N SER A 495 -55.90 32.35 22.43
CA SER A 495 -56.59 31.58 23.43
C SER A 495 -57.98 32.16 23.69
N GLU A 496 -59.02 31.52 23.24
CA GLU A 496 -60.38 31.73 23.76
C GLU A 496 -60.57 30.93 25.03
N THR A 497 -60.74 31.69 26.11
CA THR A 497 -61.15 31.26 27.44
C THR A 497 -62.60 30.87 27.40
N THR A 498 -63.00 29.65 27.62
CA THR A 498 -64.33 29.22 27.96
C THR A 498 -64.33 28.48 29.27
N THR A 499 -65.10 29.06 30.20
CA THR A 499 -65.38 28.66 31.58
C THR A 499 -66.10 27.30 31.62
N PRO A 500 -65.94 26.48 32.67
CA PRO A 500 -66.61 25.20 32.80
C PRO A 500 -68.01 25.36 33.39
N GLN A 501 -69.01 24.64 32.89
CA GLN A 501 -70.25 24.33 33.54
C GLN A 501 -70.27 22.88 34.03
N ASP A 502 -70.59 22.75 35.31
CA ASP A 502 -70.89 21.53 36.05
C ASP A 502 -72.10 20.79 35.48
N SER A 503 -72.04 19.48 35.46
CA SER A 503 -73.18 18.63 35.78
C SER A 503 -72.72 17.22 36.18
N GLU A 504 -73.23 16.88 37.35
CA GLU A 504 -73.12 15.61 38.07
C GLU A 504 -73.67 14.41 37.33
N SER A 505 -73.21 13.30 37.78
CA SER A 505 -73.90 12.10 38.26
C SER A 505 -73.72 10.78 37.49
N GLN A 506 -73.35 9.86 38.34
CA GLN A 506 -73.76 8.43 38.54
C GLN A 506 -73.05 7.34 37.72
N SER A 507 -72.25 6.65 38.48
CA SER A 507 -72.30 5.23 38.88
C SER A 507 -72.73 4.20 37.84
N GLU A 508 -71.94 3.16 37.59
CA GLU A 508 -72.15 1.80 38.09
C GLU A 508 -71.16 0.81 37.51
N THR A 509 -70.56 0.12 38.43
CA THR A 509 -70.02 -1.25 38.47
C THR A 509 -70.38 -2.21 37.30
N SER A 510 -69.44 -3.00 36.82
CA SER A 510 -69.25 -4.44 37.14
C SER A 510 -68.33 -5.15 36.13
N GLU A 511 -67.40 -5.86 36.73
CA GLU A 511 -66.91 -7.23 36.47
C GLU A 511 -67.23 -7.88 35.11
N GLN A 512 -66.24 -8.23 34.36
CA GLN A 512 -65.70 -9.58 34.23
C GLN A 512 -64.40 -9.56 33.43
#